data_fb1bac62589f07b761f4ef7837005d4e
#
_entry.id   fb1bac62589f07b761f4ef7837005d4e
#
_cell.length_a   1.000
_cell.length_b   1.000
_cell.length_c   1.000
_cell.angle_alpha   90.00
_cell.angle_beta   90.00
_cell.angle_gamma   90.00
#
_symmetry.space_group_name_H-M   'P 1'
#
loop_
_entity.id
_entity.type
_entity.pdbx_description
1 polymer ?
#
loop_
_entity_poly.entity_id
_entity_poly.type
_entity_poly.pdbx_seq_one_letter_code
_entity_poly.pdbx_strand_id
1 'polypeptide(L)'
;MEKKYIFITFFIILFCYAACFDKEGDSTTQKEYVYDEDNPNVWEAKEWTADNIPMVHLQDANRYVSDPEHIMQDIYRDSADMVLAQLERDCKIQSSFIIVNRVKNGDAFRVAQDIGNKYGVGDKSTNRGLVMVIAVEDHQSFIAPGRGLEGDLTDLLCGRIGDTYIAGNMRQNNPDQAVLQTCRAIYEKMSTGIDPVLDDTQGTAQGDDEFTWFDFIILAVIIIAVIYCRGSGIYVSGGGISGGSSGGWSGGSHGGGWSGGGGSYGGGSFGGGGAGSSW
;
A
#
# COMPACT_ATOMS: atom_id res chain seq x y z
N MET A 1 41.51 -3.11 -30.05
CA MET A 1 41.46 -1.68 -29.66
C MET A 1 40.04 -1.17 -29.40
N GLU A 2 38.98 -1.91 -29.76
CA GLU A 2 37.59 -1.43 -29.67
C GLU A 2 36.94 -1.47 -28.28
N LYS A 3 37.37 -2.34 -27.38
CA LYS A 3 36.78 -2.45 -26.03
C LYS A 3 37.04 -1.25 -25.10
N LYS A 4 38.07 -0.46 -25.37
CA LYS A 4 38.40 0.74 -24.56
C LYS A 4 37.49 1.93 -24.87
N TYR A 5 37.00 2.05 -26.09
CA TYR A 5 36.11 3.15 -26.49
C TYR A 5 34.69 2.96 -25.99
N ILE A 6 34.23 1.70 -25.88
CA ILE A 6 32.90 1.38 -25.33
C ILE A 6 32.81 1.75 -23.85
N PHE A 7 33.86 1.52 -23.08
CA PHE A 7 33.92 1.91 -21.67
C PHE A 7 33.95 3.43 -21.46
N ILE A 8 34.63 4.15 -22.33
CA ILE A 8 34.72 5.62 -22.22
C ILE A 8 33.40 6.27 -22.60
N THR A 9 32.69 5.78 -23.63
CA THR A 9 31.36 6.28 -24.00
C THR A 9 30.32 5.97 -22.93
N PHE A 10 30.39 4.80 -22.30
CA PHE A 10 29.49 4.45 -21.21
C PHE A 10 29.71 5.36 -19.96
N PHE A 11 30.98 5.67 -19.66
CA PHE A 11 31.30 6.58 -18.55
C PHE A 11 30.88 8.03 -18.81
N ILE A 12 30.98 8.49 -20.04
CA ILE A 12 30.54 9.85 -20.42
C ILE A 12 29.01 9.96 -20.35
N ILE A 13 28.29 8.93 -20.80
CA ILE A 13 26.81 8.91 -20.72
C ILE A 13 26.36 8.85 -19.25
N LEU A 14 27.03 8.07 -18.41
CA LEU A 14 26.74 7.99 -16.97
C LEU A 14 27.01 9.32 -16.26
N PHE A 15 28.09 10.03 -16.66
CA PHE A 15 28.44 11.33 -16.07
C PHE A 15 27.50 12.46 -16.52
N CYS A 16 27.03 12.43 -17.77
CA CYS A 16 26.00 13.35 -18.23
C CYS A 16 24.65 13.09 -17.58
N TYR A 17 24.32 11.82 -17.27
CA TYR A 17 23.09 11.48 -16.55
C TYR A 17 23.14 11.94 -15.08
N ALA A 18 24.29 11.79 -14.41
CA ALA A 18 24.48 12.29 -13.05
C ALA A 18 24.43 13.83 -12.97
N ALA A 19 24.90 14.53 -13.99
CA ALA A 19 24.90 16.01 -13.99
C ALA A 19 23.51 16.62 -14.28
N CYS A 20 22.57 15.85 -14.83
CA CYS A 20 21.18 16.31 -15.04
C CYS A 20 20.25 16.01 -13.85
N PHE A 21 20.71 15.22 -12.86
CA PHE A 21 19.86 14.81 -11.72
C PHE A 21 20.08 15.64 -10.45
N ASP A 22 20.94 16.66 -10.50
CA ASP A 22 21.25 17.53 -9.38
C ASP A 22 20.42 18.84 -9.40
N LYS A 23 19.09 18.74 -9.55
CA LYS A 23 18.18 19.83 -9.22
C LYS A 23 16.73 19.35 -9.06
N GLU A 24 16.48 18.55 -8.05
CA GLU A 24 15.15 18.58 -7.43
C GLU A 24 15.35 18.58 -5.92
N GLY A 25 14.79 19.62 -5.31
CA GLY A 25 15.05 20.00 -3.94
C GLY A 25 14.69 18.91 -2.96
N ASP A 26 15.62 18.69 -2.08
CA ASP A 26 15.40 18.10 -0.77
C ASP A 26 14.28 18.88 -0.05
N SER A 27 13.05 18.48 -0.24
CA SER A 27 11.98 18.81 0.68
C SER A 27 12.06 17.80 1.82
N THR A 28 13.08 17.95 2.64
CA THR A 28 13.05 17.43 4.00
C THR A 28 11.79 18.00 4.62
N THR A 29 10.73 17.20 4.68
CA THR A 29 9.58 17.52 5.50
C THR A 29 10.08 17.55 6.93
N GLN A 30 10.47 18.76 7.37
CA GLN A 30 10.74 18.99 8.78
C GLN A 30 9.42 18.72 9.49
N LYS A 31 9.40 17.64 10.28
CA LYS A 31 8.33 17.37 11.24
C LYS A 31 8.21 18.64 12.06
N GLU A 32 7.11 19.37 11.88
CA GLU A 32 6.76 20.54 12.67
C GLU A 32 6.46 20.02 14.08
N TYR A 33 7.46 20.11 14.94
CA TYR A 33 7.27 19.86 16.37
C TYR A 33 6.50 21.03 16.93
N VAL A 34 5.23 20.83 17.22
CA VAL A 34 4.43 21.80 17.96
C VAL A 34 5.01 21.90 19.37
N TYR A 35 5.68 23.00 19.64
CA TYR A 35 6.20 23.35 20.95
C TYR A 35 5.02 23.72 21.83
N ASP A 36 4.70 22.91 22.82
CA ASP A 36 3.76 23.30 23.88
C ASP A 36 4.53 24.14 24.91
N GLU A 37 4.36 25.46 24.88
CA GLU A 37 5.04 26.39 25.78
C GLU A 37 4.68 26.18 27.26
N ASP A 38 3.59 25.48 27.55
CA ASP A 38 3.10 25.27 28.90
C ASP A 38 3.67 24.00 29.58
N ASN A 39 4.38 23.12 28.84
CA ASN A 39 5.00 21.92 29.42
C ASN A 39 6.35 21.56 28.78
N PRO A 40 7.47 22.18 29.19
CA PRO A 40 8.78 22.00 28.54
C PRO A 40 9.45 20.64 28.77
N ASN A 41 8.82 19.68 29.44
CA ASN A 41 9.43 18.39 29.81
C ASN A 41 8.70 17.15 29.30
N VAL A 42 7.67 17.27 28.44
CA VAL A 42 6.96 16.11 27.94
C VAL A 42 7.15 15.99 26.43
N TRP A 43 8.21 15.32 26.05
CA TRP A 43 8.36 14.68 24.72
C TRP A 43 7.55 13.38 24.72
N GLU A 44 6.28 13.43 25.15
CA GLU A 44 5.41 12.27 25.02
C GLU A 44 5.04 12.13 23.56
N ALA A 45 5.72 11.19 22.90
CA ALA A 45 5.28 10.74 21.60
C ALA A 45 3.80 10.36 21.70
N LYS A 46 2.98 10.87 20.80
CA LYS A 46 1.54 10.58 20.82
C LYS A 46 1.32 9.07 20.75
N GLU A 47 0.75 8.51 21.82
CA GLU A 47 0.33 7.12 21.84
C GLU A 47 -1.10 6.99 21.31
N TRP A 48 -1.29 6.07 20.41
CA TRP A 48 -2.58 5.77 19.83
C TRP A 48 -3.30 4.65 20.56
N THR A 49 -4.60 4.81 20.71
CA THR A 49 -5.52 3.88 21.40
C THR A 49 -6.79 3.74 20.57
N ALA A 50 -7.61 2.76 20.92
CA ALA A 50 -8.94 2.63 20.32
C ALA A 50 -9.86 3.86 20.53
N ASP A 51 -9.49 4.77 21.45
CA ASP A 51 -10.30 5.97 21.73
C ASP A 51 -9.95 7.15 20.82
N ASN A 52 -8.70 7.25 20.40
CA ASN A 52 -8.20 8.41 19.66
C ASN A 52 -7.80 8.11 18.20
N ILE A 53 -7.76 6.84 17.77
CA ILE A 53 -7.57 6.46 16.37
C ILE A 53 -8.81 6.86 15.57
N PRO A 54 -8.66 7.63 14.47
CA PRO A 54 -9.78 7.96 13.59
C PRO A 54 -10.22 6.70 12.83
N MET A 55 -11.45 6.27 13.06
CA MET A 55 -12.05 5.16 12.31
C MET A 55 -12.61 5.70 11.00
N VAL A 56 -11.75 5.70 9.97
CA VAL A 56 -12.03 6.35 8.67
C VAL A 56 -13.24 5.74 7.97
N HIS A 57 -13.49 4.44 8.12
CA HIS A 57 -14.63 3.76 7.54
C HIS A 57 -15.98 4.32 8.04
N LEU A 58 -16.05 4.77 9.29
CA LEU A 58 -17.25 5.39 9.84
C LEU A 58 -17.53 6.77 9.23
N GLN A 59 -16.54 7.41 8.65
CA GLN A 59 -16.64 8.71 7.99
C GLN A 59 -16.88 8.55 6.48
N ASP A 60 -16.19 7.59 5.86
CA ASP A 60 -16.29 7.25 4.45
C ASP A 60 -16.29 5.72 4.29
N ALA A 61 -17.39 5.17 3.82
CA ALA A 61 -17.58 3.73 3.63
C ALA A 61 -16.56 3.07 2.67
N ASN A 62 -15.85 3.87 1.87
CA ASN A 62 -14.83 3.37 0.95
C ASN A 62 -13.41 3.42 1.53
N ARG A 63 -13.26 3.88 2.76
CA ARG A 63 -11.98 3.99 3.46
C ARG A 63 -11.90 2.93 4.54
N TYR A 64 -10.82 2.18 4.55
CA TYR A 64 -10.55 1.09 5.50
C TYR A 64 -9.22 1.27 6.22
N VAL A 65 -8.28 2.00 5.59
CA VAL A 65 -6.93 2.23 6.12
C VAL A 65 -6.88 3.55 6.87
N SER A 66 -6.70 3.48 8.18
CA SER A 66 -6.49 4.62 9.07
C SER A 66 -4.99 4.90 9.20
N ASP A 67 -4.55 5.99 8.61
CA ASP A 67 -3.18 6.51 8.64
C ASP A 67 -3.18 7.98 9.06
N PRO A 68 -3.38 8.26 10.35
CA PRO A 68 -3.51 9.64 10.84
C PRO A 68 -2.18 10.41 10.85
N GLU A 69 -1.06 9.73 10.67
CA GLU A 69 0.29 10.30 10.69
C GLU A 69 0.92 10.36 9.30
N HIS A 70 0.16 10.00 8.25
CA HIS A 70 0.61 10.02 6.86
C HIS A 70 1.92 9.25 6.65
N ILE A 71 2.00 8.05 7.21
CA ILE A 71 3.14 7.15 7.11
C ILE A 71 3.22 6.56 5.69
N MET A 72 2.04 6.31 5.09
CA MET A 72 1.91 5.76 3.75
C MET A 72 1.73 6.85 2.70
N GLN A 73 2.18 6.54 1.49
CA GLN A 73 1.82 7.32 0.31
C GLN A 73 0.34 7.09 -0.06
N ASP A 74 -0.36 8.17 -0.44
CA ASP A 74 -1.79 8.13 -0.76
C ASP A 74 -2.16 7.06 -1.79
N ILE A 75 -1.34 6.87 -2.82
CA ILE A 75 -1.59 5.90 -3.90
C ILE A 75 -1.61 4.45 -3.38
N TYR A 76 -0.76 4.11 -2.41
CA TYR A 76 -0.74 2.78 -1.80
C TYR A 76 -1.88 2.59 -0.82
N ARG A 77 -2.20 3.64 -0.05
CA ARG A 77 -3.37 3.65 0.84
C ARG A 77 -4.66 3.45 0.05
N ASP A 78 -4.87 4.20 -1.04
CA ASP A 78 -6.05 4.05 -1.90
C ASP A 78 -6.11 2.66 -2.55
N SER A 79 -4.96 2.09 -2.91
CA SER A 79 -4.88 0.72 -3.43
C SER A 79 -5.26 -0.32 -2.37
N ALA A 80 -4.84 -0.14 -1.13
CA ALA A 80 -5.20 -1.02 -0.02
C ALA A 80 -6.70 -0.91 0.31
N ASP A 81 -7.25 0.32 0.33
CA ASP A 81 -8.69 0.55 0.49
C ASP A 81 -9.52 -0.20 -0.57
N MET A 82 -9.08 -0.18 -1.84
CA MET A 82 -9.73 -0.93 -2.91
C MET A 82 -9.72 -2.45 -2.67
N VAL A 83 -8.60 -3.01 -2.21
CA VAL A 83 -8.50 -4.45 -1.89
C VAL A 83 -9.41 -4.81 -0.71
N LEU A 84 -9.46 -3.98 0.32
CA LEU A 84 -10.31 -4.21 1.49
C LEU A 84 -11.80 -4.04 1.15
N ALA A 85 -12.14 -3.11 0.25
CA ALA A 85 -13.49 -3.01 -0.31
C ALA A 85 -13.90 -4.27 -1.10
N GLN A 86 -12.96 -4.88 -1.83
CA GLN A 86 -13.20 -6.17 -2.49
C GLN A 86 -13.40 -7.28 -1.46
N LEU A 87 -12.59 -7.32 -0.41
CA LEU A 87 -12.70 -8.30 0.68
C LEU A 87 -14.09 -8.24 1.34
N GLU A 88 -14.60 -7.04 1.60
CA GLU A 88 -15.94 -6.88 2.16
C GLU A 88 -17.03 -7.31 1.16
N ARG A 89 -16.91 -6.89 -0.09
CA ARG A 89 -17.91 -7.20 -1.12
C ARG A 89 -17.99 -8.69 -1.44
N ASP A 90 -16.82 -9.34 -1.63
CA ASP A 90 -16.75 -10.69 -2.17
C ASP A 90 -16.76 -11.74 -1.07
N CYS A 91 -16.07 -11.48 0.05
CA CYS A 91 -15.92 -12.41 1.16
C CYS A 91 -16.79 -12.09 2.38
N LYS A 92 -17.52 -10.96 2.36
CA LYS A 92 -18.35 -10.48 3.48
C LYS A 92 -17.55 -10.30 4.77
N ILE A 93 -16.35 -9.76 4.66
CA ILE A 93 -15.45 -9.47 5.77
C ILE A 93 -15.32 -7.97 5.91
N GLN A 94 -15.84 -7.41 6.98
CA GLN A 94 -15.58 -6.02 7.32
C GLN A 94 -14.20 -5.89 7.96
N SER A 95 -13.43 -4.91 7.52
CA SER A 95 -12.05 -4.76 7.96
C SER A 95 -11.73 -3.34 8.39
N SER A 96 -10.70 -3.22 9.22
CA SER A 96 -10.07 -1.95 9.57
C SER A 96 -8.56 -2.17 9.65
N PHE A 97 -7.80 -1.41 8.88
CA PHE A 97 -6.35 -1.42 8.93
C PHE A 97 -5.85 -0.12 9.55
N ILE A 98 -5.02 -0.24 10.57
CA ILE A 98 -4.46 0.90 11.28
C ILE A 98 -2.94 0.88 11.12
N ILE A 99 -2.36 1.99 10.70
CA ILE A 99 -0.93 2.21 10.71
C ILE A 99 -0.63 3.50 11.46
N VAL A 100 0.21 3.40 12.48
CA VAL A 100 0.57 4.50 13.39
C VAL A 100 2.01 4.34 13.85
N ASN A 101 2.62 5.42 14.37
CA ASN A 101 3.99 5.31 14.90
C ASN A 101 4.01 4.51 16.21
N ARG A 102 3.18 4.87 17.19
CA ARG A 102 3.18 4.23 18.51
C ARG A 102 1.78 3.91 18.99
N VAL A 103 1.64 2.77 19.64
CA VAL A 103 0.41 2.38 20.33
C VAL A 103 0.63 2.41 21.84
N LYS A 104 -0.44 2.53 22.58
CA LYS A 104 -0.38 2.57 24.04
C LYS A 104 0.37 1.35 24.59
N ASN A 105 1.41 1.61 25.38
CA ASN A 105 2.29 0.61 25.99
C ASN A 105 2.99 -0.30 24.97
N GLY A 106 3.07 0.06 23.68
CA GLY A 106 3.60 -0.82 22.63
C GLY A 106 2.76 -2.10 22.42
N ASP A 107 1.48 -2.13 22.80
CA ASP A 107 0.63 -3.33 22.79
C ASP A 107 -0.34 -3.28 21.59
N ALA A 108 0.17 -3.65 20.40
CA ALA A 108 -0.64 -3.70 19.18
C ALA A 108 -1.81 -4.70 19.28
N PHE A 109 -1.63 -5.80 20.03
CA PHE A 109 -2.69 -6.77 20.29
C PHE A 109 -3.88 -6.12 21.01
N ARG A 110 -3.60 -5.44 22.12
CA ARG A 110 -4.64 -4.81 22.93
C ARG A 110 -5.41 -3.76 22.10
N VAL A 111 -4.70 -2.93 21.36
CA VAL A 111 -5.33 -1.90 20.52
C VAL A 111 -6.21 -2.53 19.44
N ALA A 112 -5.75 -3.60 18.77
CA ALA A 112 -6.55 -4.30 17.78
C ALA A 112 -7.83 -4.90 18.36
N GLN A 113 -7.73 -5.55 19.52
CA GLN A 113 -8.88 -6.12 20.24
C GLN A 113 -9.86 -5.05 20.71
N ASP A 114 -9.36 -3.97 21.27
CA ASP A 114 -10.18 -2.87 21.77
C ASP A 114 -10.93 -2.18 20.62
N ILE A 115 -10.27 -1.98 19.46
CA ILE A 115 -10.93 -1.46 18.27
C ILE A 115 -12.02 -2.41 17.80
N GLY A 116 -11.70 -3.69 17.62
CA GLY A 116 -12.64 -4.68 17.15
C GLY A 116 -13.90 -4.76 17.99
N ASN A 117 -13.74 -4.79 19.30
CA ASN A 117 -14.84 -4.90 20.24
C ASN A 117 -15.60 -3.58 20.44
N LYS A 118 -14.89 -2.44 20.50
CA LYS A 118 -15.49 -1.13 20.73
C LYS A 118 -16.37 -0.70 19.55
N TYR A 119 -15.86 -0.86 18.35
CA TYR A 119 -16.57 -0.45 17.14
C TYR A 119 -17.41 -1.57 16.51
N GLY A 120 -17.25 -2.80 17.00
CA GLY A 120 -17.99 -3.95 16.49
C GLY A 120 -17.66 -4.26 15.03
N VAL A 121 -16.36 -4.25 14.68
CA VAL A 121 -15.92 -4.54 13.31
C VAL A 121 -16.39 -5.95 12.90
N GLY A 122 -17.11 -6.05 11.78
CA GLY A 122 -17.72 -7.30 11.32
C GLY A 122 -19.22 -7.33 11.57
N ASP A 123 -19.89 -8.23 10.87
CA ASP A 123 -21.34 -8.45 11.02
C ASP A 123 -21.62 -9.27 12.28
N LYS A 124 -22.64 -8.86 13.06
CA LYS A 124 -23.01 -9.49 14.32
C LYS A 124 -23.45 -10.96 14.17
N SER A 125 -24.02 -11.30 13.04
CA SER A 125 -24.52 -12.67 12.80
C SER A 125 -23.44 -13.64 12.41
N THR A 126 -22.42 -13.15 11.72
CA THR A 126 -21.30 -13.96 11.20
C THR A 126 -20.01 -13.78 11.97
N ASN A 127 -19.84 -12.67 12.69
CA ASN A 127 -18.60 -12.25 13.36
C ASN A 127 -17.38 -12.23 12.41
N ARG A 128 -17.61 -11.95 11.11
CA ARG A 128 -16.54 -11.87 10.10
C ARG A 128 -15.98 -10.45 10.05
N GLY A 129 -15.26 -10.10 11.09
CA GLY A 129 -14.51 -8.84 11.20
C GLY A 129 -13.01 -9.11 11.16
N LEU A 130 -12.24 -8.12 10.74
CA LEU A 130 -10.77 -8.19 10.70
C LEU A 130 -10.19 -6.84 11.10
N VAL A 131 -9.36 -6.83 12.11
CA VAL A 131 -8.61 -5.64 12.53
C VAL A 131 -7.12 -5.93 12.42
N MET A 132 -6.41 -5.02 11.78
CA MET A 132 -4.95 -5.11 11.61
C MET A 132 -4.33 -3.82 12.12
N VAL A 133 -3.27 -3.94 12.91
CA VAL A 133 -2.55 -2.80 13.50
C VAL A 133 -1.06 -2.95 13.20
N ILE A 134 -0.44 -1.89 12.71
CA ILE A 134 1.01 -1.73 12.61
C ILE A 134 1.42 -0.53 13.45
N ALA A 135 2.32 -0.74 14.41
CA ALA A 135 2.96 0.28 15.22
C ALA A 135 4.42 0.39 14.80
N VAL A 136 4.73 1.38 13.97
CA VAL A 136 5.99 1.45 13.22
C VAL A 136 7.19 1.65 14.15
N GLU A 137 7.11 2.60 15.08
CA GLU A 137 8.21 2.88 16.02
C GLU A 137 8.29 1.86 17.18
N ASP A 138 7.18 1.17 17.47
CA ASP A 138 7.17 0.08 18.43
C ASP A 138 7.67 -1.24 17.83
N HIS A 139 7.89 -1.28 16.51
CA HIS A 139 8.28 -2.47 15.76
C HIS A 139 7.36 -3.67 15.99
N GLN A 140 6.07 -3.42 16.08
CA GLN A 140 5.05 -4.42 16.34
C GLN A 140 3.87 -4.31 15.40
N SER A 141 3.30 -5.46 15.09
CA SER A 141 2.02 -5.53 14.39
C SER A 141 1.15 -6.62 14.97
N PHE A 142 -0.15 -6.54 14.74
CA PHE A 142 -1.09 -7.58 15.10
C PHE A 142 -2.20 -7.70 14.05
N ILE A 143 -2.52 -8.95 13.68
CA ILE A 143 -3.66 -9.30 12.84
C ILE A 143 -4.69 -10.00 13.73
N ALA A 144 -5.83 -9.36 13.95
CA ALA A 144 -6.91 -9.84 14.81
C ALA A 144 -8.12 -10.25 13.95
N PRO A 145 -8.36 -11.53 13.71
CA PRO A 145 -9.61 -12.01 13.14
C PRO A 145 -10.72 -11.99 14.17
N GLY A 146 -11.94 -11.64 13.74
CA GLY A 146 -13.13 -11.86 14.51
C GLY A 146 -13.47 -13.35 14.62
N ARG A 147 -14.29 -13.71 15.59
CA ARG A 147 -14.62 -15.12 15.91
C ARG A 147 -15.07 -15.94 14.71
N GLY A 148 -15.75 -15.32 13.74
CA GLY A 148 -16.22 -15.97 12.53
C GLY A 148 -15.12 -16.21 11.47
N LEU A 149 -13.90 -15.72 11.70
CA LEU A 149 -12.76 -15.89 10.80
C LEU A 149 -11.66 -16.78 11.38
N GLU A 150 -11.69 -17.12 12.68
CA GLU A 150 -10.63 -17.89 13.36
C GLU A 150 -10.35 -19.25 12.70
N GLY A 151 -11.37 -19.84 12.05
CA GLY A 151 -11.22 -21.08 11.30
C GLY A 151 -10.50 -20.92 9.96
N ASP A 152 -10.69 -19.79 9.29
CA ASP A 152 -10.12 -19.49 7.97
C ASP A 152 -8.76 -18.77 8.10
N LEU A 153 -8.67 -17.82 9.05
CA LEU A 153 -7.47 -17.07 9.41
C LEU A 153 -7.01 -17.52 10.81
N THR A 154 -6.37 -18.68 10.86
CA THR A 154 -5.83 -19.22 12.12
C THR A 154 -4.68 -18.38 12.64
N ASP A 155 -4.37 -18.45 13.94
CA ASP A 155 -3.25 -17.74 14.55
C ASP A 155 -1.92 -18.03 13.84
N LEU A 156 -1.70 -19.29 13.45
CA LEU A 156 -0.51 -19.67 12.69
C LEU A 156 -0.43 -18.96 11.33
N LEU A 157 -1.55 -18.88 10.61
CA LEU A 157 -1.59 -18.21 9.31
C LEU A 157 -1.44 -16.70 9.46
N CYS A 158 -2.11 -16.10 10.45
CA CYS A 158 -1.92 -14.67 10.77
C CYS A 158 -0.46 -14.35 11.10
N GLY A 159 0.21 -15.21 11.89
CA GLY A 159 1.63 -15.06 12.19
C GLY A 159 2.50 -15.13 10.94
N ARG A 160 2.29 -16.12 10.07
CA ARG A 160 3.05 -16.23 8.81
C ARG A 160 2.82 -15.05 7.87
N ILE A 161 1.58 -14.59 7.72
CA ILE A 161 1.26 -13.38 6.92
C ILE A 161 1.97 -12.17 7.54
N GLY A 162 1.89 -11.99 8.85
CA GLY A 162 2.55 -10.88 9.54
C GLY A 162 4.07 -10.90 9.39
N ASP A 163 4.69 -12.06 9.57
CA ASP A 163 6.16 -12.21 9.44
C ASP A 163 6.64 -11.98 8.00
N THR A 164 5.89 -12.49 7.02
CA THR A 164 6.29 -12.41 5.61
C THR A 164 6.03 -11.02 5.06
N TYR A 165 4.80 -10.54 5.16
CA TYR A 165 4.40 -9.32 4.47
C TYR A 165 4.52 -8.05 5.32
N ILE A 166 4.27 -8.11 6.63
CA ILE A 166 4.46 -6.93 7.48
C ILE A 166 5.92 -6.81 7.89
N ALA A 167 6.42 -7.73 8.72
CA ALA A 167 7.77 -7.64 9.26
C ALA A 167 8.84 -7.67 8.15
N GLY A 168 8.64 -8.46 7.09
CA GLY A 168 9.54 -8.52 5.94
C GLY A 168 9.73 -7.19 5.23
N ASN A 169 8.63 -6.46 4.96
CA ASN A 169 8.69 -5.15 4.33
C ASN A 169 9.12 -4.05 5.32
N MET A 170 8.69 -4.13 6.58
CA MET A 170 9.06 -3.13 7.60
C MET A 170 10.55 -3.15 7.91
N ARG A 171 11.23 -4.31 7.89
CA ARG A 171 12.70 -4.39 7.97
C ARG A 171 13.40 -3.66 6.82
N GLN A 172 12.72 -3.47 5.69
CA GLN A 172 13.19 -2.70 4.55
C GLN A 172 12.72 -1.24 4.58
N ASN A 173 12.10 -0.81 5.68
CA ASN A 173 11.50 0.52 5.85
C ASN A 173 10.48 0.85 4.75
N ASN A 174 9.64 -0.13 4.38
CA ASN A 174 8.64 -0.01 3.32
C ASN A 174 7.22 -0.27 3.87
N PRO A 175 6.63 0.70 4.57
CA PRO A 175 5.28 0.57 5.13
C PRO A 175 4.20 0.43 4.05
N ASP A 176 4.38 1.07 2.90
CA ASP A 176 3.45 1.00 1.78
C ASP A 176 3.21 -0.44 1.32
N GLN A 177 4.30 -1.19 1.11
CA GLN A 177 4.23 -2.58 0.70
C GLN A 177 3.78 -3.49 1.86
N ALA A 178 4.16 -3.18 3.10
CA ALA A 178 3.71 -3.93 4.26
C ALA A 178 2.18 -3.98 4.33
N VAL A 179 1.52 -2.83 4.19
CA VAL A 179 0.05 -2.75 4.21
C VAL A 179 -0.56 -3.40 2.97
N LEU A 180 -0.11 -2.99 1.78
CA LEU A 180 -0.75 -3.43 0.52
C LEU A 180 -0.62 -4.94 0.29
N GLN A 181 0.56 -5.52 0.53
CA GLN A 181 0.77 -6.97 0.35
C GLN A 181 0.00 -7.79 1.39
N THR A 182 -0.08 -7.32 2.64
CA THR A 182 -0.92 -7.96 3.66
C THR A 182 -2.38 -7.99 3.26
N CYS A 183 -2.93 -6.87 2.77
CA CYS A 183 -4.31 -6.81 2.28
C CYS A 183 -4.54 -7.80 1.13
N ARG A 184 -3.63 -7.86 0.17
CA ARG A 184 -3.70 -8.79 -0.98
C ARG A 184 -3.62 -10.25 -0.55
N ALA A 185 -2.68 -10.60 0.32
CA ALA A 185 -2.52 -11.95 0.84
C ALA A 185 -3.79 -12.45 1.57
N ILE A 186 -4.38 -11.59 2.39
CA ILE A 186 -5.63 -11.92 3.08
C ILE A 186 -6.79 -12.07 2.08
N TYR A 187 -6.91 -11.17 1.11
CA TYR A 187 -7.95 -11.27 0.07
C TYR A 187 -7.80 -12.56 -0.75
N GLU A 188 -6.59 -12.90 -1.17
CA GLU A 188 -6.29 -14.13 -1.89
C GLU A 188 -6.66 -15.37 -1.08
N LYS A 189 -6.24 -15.43 0.18
CA LYS A 189 -6.63 -16.50 1.09
C LYS A 189 -8.14 -16.66 1.20
N MET A 190 -8.85 -15.56 1.40
CA MET A 190 -10.28 -15.60 1.64
C MET A 190 -11.11 -15.87 0.39
N SER A 191 -10.60 -15.48 -0.79
CA SER A 191 -11.29 -15.67 -2.07
C SER A 191 -11.01 -17.03 -2.72
N THR A 192 -9.78 -17.55 -2.59
CA THR A 192 -9.34 -18.79 -3.24
C THR A 192 -9.21 -19.98 -2.29
N GLY A 193 -9.08 -19.72 -0.98
CA GLY A 193 -8.75 -20.72 0.03
C GLY A 193 -7.26 -21.14 0.05
N ILE A 194 -6.45 -20.66 -0.88
CA ILE A 194 -5.02 -20.98 -0.97
C ILE A 194 -4.26 -20.23 0.14
N ASP A 195 -3.22 -20.86 0.68
CA ASP A 195 -2.35 -20.20 1.66
C ASP A 195 -1.31 -19.37 0.91
N PRO A 196 -1.37 -18.02 1.00
CA PRO A 196 -0.51 -17.15 0.20
C PRO A 196 0.97 -17.29 0.56
N VAL A 197 1.29 -17.69 1.79
CA VAL A 197 2.68 -17.85 2.24
C VAL A 197 3.28 -19.18 1.77
N LEU A 198 2.48 -20.22 1.60
CA LEU A 198 2.96 -21.52 1.09
C LEU A 198 3.17 -21.48 -0.42
N ASP A 199 2.37 -20.71 -1.14
CA ASP A 199 2.49 -20.59 -2.59
C ASP A 199 3.74 -19.76 -2.97
N ASP A 200 4.05 -18.70 -2.24
CA ASP A 200 5.29 -17.93 -2.42
C ASP A 200 6.57 -18.76 -2.23
N THR A 201 6.54 -19.80 -1.38
CA THR A 201 7.71 -20.71 -1.24
C THR A 201 7.88 -21.67 -2.40
N GLN A 202 6.84 -21.88 -3.23
CA GLN A 202 6.95 -22.58 -4.49
C GLN A 202 7.14 -21.65 -5.70
N GLY A 203 6.79 -20.37 -5.54
CA GLY A 203 6.86 -19.34 -6.58
C GLY A 203 8.14 -18.48 -6.57
N THR A 204 8.99 -18.58 -5.55
CA THR A 204 10.36 -18.06 -5.61
C THR A 204 11.33 -19.08 -6.23
N ALA A 205 10.99 -19.62 -7.38
CA ALA A 205 11.89 -19.41 -8.47
C ALA A 205 11.92 -17.88 -8.66
N GLN A 206 12.77 -17.23 -7.87
CA GLN A 206 13.41 -15.99 -8.24
C GLN A 206 13.73 -16.18 -9.73
N GLY A 207 12.86 -15.62 -10.59
CA GLY A 207 13.32 -15.21 -11.88
C GLY A 207 14.46 -14.27 -11.50
N ASP A 208 15.66 -14.77 -11.45
CA ASP A 208 16.79 -14.02 -11.88
C ASP A 208 16.34 -13.58 -13.27
N ASP A 209 15.69 -12.41 -13.34
CA ASP A 209 15.70 -11.62 -14.53
C ASP A 209 17.18 -11.34 -14.72
N GLU A 210 17.90 -12.39 -15.20
CA GLU A 210 19.14 -12.21 -15.90
C GLU A 210 18.73 -11.25 -17.01
N PHE A 211 18.96 -9.98 -16.74
CA PHE A 211 18.87 -8.91 -17.71
C PHE A 211 19.69 -9.41 -18.87
N THR A 212 18.97 -10.12 -19.76
CA THR A 212 19.63 -10.81 -20.85
C THR A 212 20.19 -9.72 -21.75
N TRP A 213 21.31 -9.97 -22.38
CA TRP A 213 21.92 -9.04 -23.31
C TRP A 213 20.91 -8.55 -24.40
N PHE A 214 19.81 -9.27 -24.59
CA PHE A 214 18.68 -8.89 -25.44
C PHE A 214 17.90 -7.70 -24.87
N ASP A 215 17.76 -7.57 -23.55
CA ASP A 215 17.07 -6.44 -22.93
C ASP A 215 17.86 -5.14 -23.13
N PHE A 216 19.21 -5.25 -23.10
CA PHE A 216 20.07 -4.13 -23.47
C PHE A 216 19.99 -3.77 -24.96
N ILE A 217 19.77 -4.74 -25.84
CA ILE A 217 19.57 -4.46 -27.27
C ILE A 217 18.23 -3.76 -27.48
N ILE A 218 17.15 -4.25 -26.86
CA ILE A 218 15.82 -3.63 -26.94
C ILE A 218 15.88 -2.19 -26.41
N LEU A 219 16.50 -1.98 -25.26
CA LEU A 219 16.70 -0.65 -24.69
C LEU A 219 17.51 0.26 -25.62
N ALA A 220 18.59 -0.25 -26.19
CA ALA A 220 19.42 0.50 -27.14
C ALA A 220 18.64 0.87 -28.43
N VAL A 221 17.82 -0.05 -28.95
CA VAL A 221 16.97 0.20 -30.11
C VAL A 221 15.92 1.27 -29.81
N ILE A 222 15.31 1.24 -28.63
CA ILE A 222 14.35 2.26 -28.20
C ILE A 222 15.04 3.63 -28.08
N ILE A 223 16.23 3.69 -27.47
CA ILE A 223 17.00 4.94 -27.33
C ILE A 223 17.39 5.49 -28.70
N ILE A 224 17.85 4.63 -29.62
CA ILE A 224 18.20 5.01 -31.00
C ILE A 224 16.96 5.52 -31.73
N ALA A 225 15.81 4.85 -31.60
CA ALA A 225 14.55 5.28 -32.18
C ALA A 225 14.10 6.65 -31.66
N VAL A 226 14.23 6.89 -30.35
CA VAL A 226 13.91 8.20 -29.74
C VAL A 226 14.85 9.30 -30.25
N ILE A 227 16.16 9.01 -30.38
CA ILE A 227 17.14 9.95 -30.90
C ILE A 227 16.85 10.25 -32.38
N TYR A 228 16.53 9.23 -33.18
CA TYR A 228 16.16 9.40 -34.60
C TYR A 228 14.87 10.18 -34.77
N CYS A 229 13.84 9.92 -33.97
CA CYS A 229 12.61 10.69 -33.98
C CYS A 229 12.80 12.14 -33.50
N ARG A 230 13.76 12.40 -32.64
CA ARG A 230 14.07 13.75 -32.16
C ARG A 230 15.03 14.52 -33.07
N GLY A 231 15.81 13.79 -33.88
CA GLY A 231 16.79 14.39 -34.84
C GLY A 231 16.21 14.64 -36.25
N SER A 232 15.18 13.95 -36.65
CA SER A 232 14.50 14.17 -37.94
C SER A 232 13.31 15.10 -37.70
N GLY A 233 13.56 16.39 -37.84
CA GLY A 233 12.52 17.40 -37.98
C GLY A 233 11.74 17.13 -39.27
N ILE A 234 10.76 16.23 -39.21
CA ILE A 234 9.81 16.06 -40.30
C ILE A 234 8.80 17.21 -40.20
N TYR A 235 9.06 18.25 -40.96
CA TYR A 235 8.03 19.25 -41.29
C TYR A 235 6.97 18.55 -42.14
N VAL A 236 5.87 18.12 -41.53
CA VAL A 236 4.68 17.73 -42.27
C VAL A 236 4.01 19.01 -42.69
N SER A 237 4.29 19.37 -43.95
CA SER A 237 3.57 20.42 -44.68
C SER A 237 2.10 20.01 -44.81
N GLY A 238 1.21 20.90 -44.40
CA GLY A 238 -0.22 20.71 -44.46
C GLY A 238 -0.74 20.48 -45.88
N GLY A 239 -1.55 19.45 -46.02
CA GLY A 239 -2.46 19.24 -47.12
C GLY A 239 -3.84 19.05 -46.57
N GLY A 240 -4.69 20.05 -46.73
CA GLY A 240 -6.08 19.98 -46.31
C GLY A 240 -6.86 19.00 -47.17
N ILE A 241 -7.68 18.17 -46.56
CA ILE A 241 -8.81 17.52 -47.21
C ILE A 241 -10.03 17.75 -46.32
N SER A 242 -10.94 18.56 -46.86
CA SER A 242 -12.30 18.73 -46.39
C SER A 242 -13.13 17.49 -46.76
N GLY A 243 -13.88 16.96 -45.78
CA GLY A 243 -14.85 15.90 -46.03
C GLY A 243 -15.60 15.60 -44.77
N GLY A 244 -16.82 16.12 -44.66
CA GLY A 244 -17.68 15.94 -43.49
C GLY A 244 -18.22 14.53 -43.34
N SER A 245 -18.53 14.16 -42.15
CA SER A 245 -19.73 13.40 -41.79
C SER A 245 -19.93 13.39 -40.28
N SER A 246 -21.10 13.84 -39.92
CA SER A 246 -21.69 13.87 -38.60
C SER A 246 -21.83 12.47 -38.03
N GLY A 247 -21.27 12.25 -36.86
CA GLY A 247 -21.53 11.09 -36.03
C GLY A 247 -21.37 11.50 -34.57
N GLY A 248 -22.43 11.95 -33.94
CA GLY A 248 -22.46 12.30 -32.55
C GLY A 248 -22.26 11.06 -31.67
N TRP A 249 -21.16 11.01 -30.98
CA TRP A 249 -21.02 10.18 -29.79
C TRP A 249 -21.07 11.11 -28.60
N SER A 250 -22.22 11.11 -27.94
CA SER A 250 -22.38 11.67 -26.62
C SER A 250 -21.60 10.78 -25.64
N GLY A 251 -20.35 11.15 -25.40
CA GLY A 251 -19.56 10.64 -24.30
C GLY A 251 -20.19 11.14 -23.00
N GLY A 252 -21.02 10.32 -22.37
CA GLY A 252 -21.45 10.54 -21.00
C GLY A 252 -20.23 10.48 -20.10
N SER A 253 -19.72 11.64 -19.71
CA SER A 253 -18.84 11.75 -18.57
C SER A 253 -19.66 11.40 -17.32
N HIS A 254 -19.58 10.13 -16.91
CA HIS A 254 -19.94 9.75 -15.57
C HIS A 254 -18.84 10.28 -14.64
N GLY A 255 -18.94 11.53 -14.32
CA GLY A 255 -18.38 12.06 -13.10
C GLY A 255 -19.18 11.45 -11.96
N GLY A 256 -18.80 10.26 -11.53
CA GLY A 256 -19.27 9.70 -10.28
C GLY A 256 -18.72 10.58 -9.17
N GLY A 257 -19.50 11.57 -8.75
CA GLY A 257 -19.28 12.24 -7.49
C GLY A 257 -19.45 11.18 -6.41
N TRP A 258 -18.37 10.83 -5.78
CA TRP A 258 -18.34 10.00 -4.59
C TRP A 258 -18.98 10.84 -3.47
N SER A 259 -20.26 10.66 -3.27
CA SER A 259 -20.91 11.17 -2.06
C SER A 259 -20.44 10.26 -0.94
N GLY A 260 -19.47 10.72 -0.14
CA GLY A 260 -19.01 10.02 1.05
C GLY A 260 -20.14 9.91 2.04
N GLY A 261 -20.89 8.81 1.97
CA GLY A 261 -21.74 8.36 3.06
C GLY A 261 -20.87 7.58 4.02
N GLY A 262 -20.93 7.89 5.32
CA GLY A 262 -20.23 7.13 6.36
C GLY A 262 -20.62 5.65 6.30
N GLY A 263 -19.62 4.77 6.47
CA GLY A 263 -19.85 3.33 6.65
C GLY A 263 -20.33 3.03 8.06
N SER A 264 -20.67 1.78 8.30
CA SER A 264 -21.00 1.29 9.64
C SER A 264 -20.51 -0.15 9.79
N TYR A 265 -20.02 -0.48 10.98
CA TYR A 265 -19.73 -1.86 11.33
C TYR A 265 -20.97 -2.57 11.86
N GLY A 266 -21.07 -3.84 11.60
CA GLY A 266 -22.26 -4.65 11.88
C GLY A 266 -22.34 -5.19 13.30
N GLY A 267 -21.41 -4.88 14.20
CA GLY A 267 -21.41 -5.30 15.60
C GLY A 267 -20.79 -6.69 15.83
N GLY A 268 -19.77 -7.05 15.08
CA GLY A 268 -18.97 -8.26 15.28
C GLY A 268 -18.24 -8.29 16.63
N SER A 269 -17.72 -9.45 17.03
CA SER A 269 -16.99 -9.65 18.27
C SER A 269 -15.67 -10.37 18.04
N PHE A 270 -14.69 -10.05 18.88
CA PHE A 270 -13.34 -10.58 18.83
C PHE A 270 -13.07 -11.46 20.05
N GLY A 271 -12.49 -12.63 19.83
CA GLY A 271 -12.25 -13.64 20.88
C GLY A 271 -10.83 -13.66 21.45
N GLY A 272 -9.94 -12.84 20.89
CA GLY A 272 -8.52 -12.84 21.26
C GLY A 272 -7.64 -13.70 20.35
N GLY A 273 -8.20 -14.27 19.29
CA GLY A 273 -7.43 -14.94 18.23
C GLY A 273 -6.61 -13.97 17.40
N GLY A 274 -5.70 -14.55 16.58
CA GLY A 274 -4.77 -13.81 15.72
C GLY A 274 -3.32 -13.94 16.15
N ALA A 275 -2.44 -13.23 15.47
CA ALA A 275 -1.03 -13.24 15.81
C ALA A 275 -0.38 -11.88 15.55
N GLY A 276 0.65 -11.60 16.33
CA GLY A 276 1.55 -10.46 16.15
C GLY A 276 2.84 -10.88 15.48
N SER A 277 3.50 -9.92 14.85
CA SER A 277 4.87 -10.03 14.37
C SER A 277 5.67 -8.79 14.78
N SER A 278 6.99 -8.91 14.79
CA SER A 278 7.92 -7.85 15.16
C SER A 278 9.12 -7.85 14.21
N TRP A 279 9.80 -6.70 14.11
CA TRP A 279 10.95 -6.51 13.24
C TRP A 279 12.05 -5.63 13.84
#